data_3c18c7a52a9c981efe906711f37a100a
#
_entry.id   3c18c7a52a9c981efe906711f37a100a
#
_cell.length_a   1.000
_cell.length_b   1.000
_cell.length_c   1.000
_cell.angle_alpha   90.00
_cell.angle_beta   90.00
_cell.angle_gamma   90.00
#
_symmetry.space_group_name_H-M   'P 1'
#
loop_
_entity.id
_entity.type
_entity.pdbx_description
1 polymer ?
#
loop_
_entity_poly.entity_id
_entity_poly.type
_entity_poly.pdbx_seq_one_letter_code
_entity_poly.pdbx_strand_id
1 'polypeptide(L)'
;MTAAATPILPRNPHFDDQRVIWSDAFSGAYESVAYDEQFDDQWRLFLERKTGFCDHTGVETSDEYIDDRIAELTGVRDVLYRRKWGVLTTLMAKLSGRSARQERRGIGGRLWLEPKFPLGYFEGKRCLDAGCGAGRWTKTLKSLGARMTSIDVSQHGLKSTQRFNADVSKCSIFDIPSRSDLQRAFDFTLCWGVVMCTHDPRAAFDAVAATVKPGGSLYLMVYAPTYHTSPQVLAWRARYHRECRTFEERLAFAYAVADRPENAINLLDMLNTFYNWTIPEDVCFEWFRANGFDNVQLLNRNEPHACGLHMLGTKSS
;
A
#
# COMPACT_ATOMS: atom_id res chain seq x y z
N MET A 1 14.81 35.58 14.79
CA MET A 1 14.27 34.57 13.86
C MET A 1 12.86 34.26 14.36
N THR A 2 11.84 34.75 13.72
CA THR A 2 10.44 34.37 13.99
C THR A 2 10.27 32.92 13.58
N ALA A 3 9.90 32.06 14.54
CA ALA A 3 9.52 30.70 14.22
C ALA A 3 8.41 30.76 13.16
N ALA A 4 8.59 30.08 12.04
CA ALA A 4 7.54 29.92 11.06
C ALA A 4 6.34 29.28 11.75
N ALA A 5 5.15 29.87 11.59
CA ALA A 5 3.94 29.29 12.16
C ALA A 5 3.74 27.89 11.57
N THR A 6 3.48 26.91 12.43
CA THR A 6 3.16 25.55 11.98
C THR A 6 1.95 25.61 11.05
N PRO A 7 2.02 25.04 9.84
CA PRO A 7 0.90 25.11 8.91
C PRO A 7 -0.32 24.40 9.49
N ILE A 8 -1.49 25.05 9.36
CA ILE A 8 -2.78 24.46 9.75
C ILE A 8 -3.21 23.52 8.64
N LEU A 9 -3.41 22.27 8.97
CA LEU A 9 -3.85 21.26 8.01
C LEU A 9 -5.31 21.48 7.59
N PRO A 10 -5.67 21.21 6.34
CA PRO A 10 -7.02 21.40 5.85
C PRO A 10 -8.02 20.52 6.59
N ARG A 11 -9.27 20.98 6.69
CA ARG A 11 -10.36 20.19 7.24
C ARG A 11 -10.79 19.13 6.24
N ASN A 12 -11.00 17.91 6.71
CA ASN A 12 -11.51 16.84 5.88
C ASN A 12 -13.05 16.85 5.83
N PRO A 13 -13.67 17.17 4.68
CA PRO A 13 -15.13 17.22 4.55
C PRO A 13 -15.79 15.85 4.69
N HIS A 14 -15.08 14.78 4.35
CA HIS A 14 -15.58 13.40 4.42
C HIS A 14 -16.01 12.99 5.83
N PHE A 15 -15.39 13.54 6.89
CA PHE A 15 -15.71 13.18 8.27
C PHE A 15 -17.04 13.72 8.78
N ASP A 16 -17.62 14.69 8.12
CA ASP A 16 -18.90 15.27 8.54
C ASP A 16 -20.07 14.30 8.31
N ASP A 17 -19.97 13.38 7.35
CA ASP A 17 -21.01 12.38 7.05
C ASP A 17 -20.68 10.94 7.49
N GLN A 18 -19.46 10.71 7.99
CA GLN A 18 -18.97 9.42 8.51
C GLN A 18 -19.13 8.23 7.56
N ARG A 19 -19.24 8.47 6.26
CA ARG A 19 -19.27 7.40 5.26
C ARG A 19 -17.89 6.78 5.14
N VAL A 20 -17.84 5.47 5.23
CA VAL A 20 -16.59 4.70 5.15
C VAL A 20 -16.64 3.59 4.12
N ILE A 21 -17.85 3.18 3.69
CA ILE A 21 -18.05 2.18 2.65
C ILE A 21 -18.29 2.91 1.33
N TRP A 22 -17.42 2.67 0.36
CA TRP A 22 -17.53 3.28 -0.95
C TRP A 22 -18.71 2.74 -1.75
N SER A 23 -19.34 3.65 -2.49
CA SER A 23 -20.31 3.35 -3.53
C SER A 23 -20.06 4.27 -4.71
N ASP A 24 -20.19 3.79 -5.94
CA ASP A 24 -20.01 4.60 -7.15
C ASP A 24 -20.97 5.81 -7.22
N ALA A 25 -22.08 5.79 -6.46
CA ALA A 25 -22.95 6.95 -6.29
C ALA A 25 -22.25 8.15 -5.63
N PHE A 26 -21.07 7.94 -5.02
CA PHE A 26 -20.27 9.01 -4.41
C PHE A 26 -19.19 9.56 -5.35
N SER A 27 -18.99 8.97 -6.53
CA SER A 27 -17.98 9.47 -7.47
C SER A 27 -18.28 10.91 -7.84
N GLY A 28 -17.26 11.78 -7.69
CA GLY A 28 -17.38 13.21 -7.85
C GLY A 28 -18.14 13.96 -6.73
N ALA A 29 -18.61 13.26 -5.68
CA ALA A 29 -19.33 13.90 -4.57
C ALA A 29 -18.43 14.66 -3.59
N TYR A 30 -17.15 14.37 -3.58
CA TYR A 30 -16.17 14.97 -2.68
C TYR A 30 -15.18 15.82 -3.44
N GLU A 31 -14.88 17.00 -2.89
CA GLU A 31 -13.88 17.87 -3.46
C GLU A 31 -12.46 17.34 -3.17
N SER A 32 -11.57 17.48 -4.15
CA SER A 32 -10.15 17.28 -3.94
C SER A 32 -9.62 18.37 -3.03
N VAL A 33 -9.32 18.02 -1.78
CA VAL A 33 -8.54 18.88 -0.89
C VAL A 33 -7.06 18.53 -1.01
N ALA A 34 -6.19 19.51 -0.86
CA ALA A 34 -4.74 19.25 -0.85
C ALA A 34 -4.38 18.39 0.37
N TYR A 35 -4.20 17.10 0.14
CA TYR A 35 -3.82 16.12 1.18
C TYR A 35 -2.47 15.44 0.92
N ASP A 36 -1.75 15.85 -0.11
CA ASP A 36 -0.41 15.33 -0.45
C ASP A 36 0.58 15.54 0.69
N GLU A 37 0.51 16.69 1.36
CA GLU A 37 1.41 17.05 2.46
C GLU A 37 1.30 16.09 3.64
N GLN A 38 0.11 15.58 3.94
CA GLN A 38 -0.06 14.62 5.04
C GLN A 38 0.68 13.29 4.75
N PHE A 39 0.68 12.84 3.50
CA PHE A 39 1.44 11.66 3.11
C PHE A 39 2.94 11.93 3.16
N ASP A 40 3.37 13.12 2.76
CA ASP A 40 4.77 13.51 2.79
C ASP A 40 5.31 13.57 4.23
N ASP A 41 4.56 14.19 5.16
CA ASP A 41 4.88 14.21 6.59
C ASP A 41 4.88 12.81 7.21
N GLN A 42 3.94 11.95 6.82
CA GLN A 42 3.86 10.57 7.29
C GLN A 42 5.09 9.76 6.85
N TRP A 43 5.46 9.83 5.57
CA TRP A 43 6.65 9.14 5.06
C TRP A 43 7.93 9.70 5.67
N ARG A 44 8.03 11.02 5.84
CA ARG A 44 9.15 11.64 6.56
C ARG A 44 9.29 11.07 7.95
N LEU A 45 8.21 11.03 8.72
CA LEU A 45 8.22 10.50 10.09
C LEU A 45 8.61 9.03 10.14
N PHE A 46 8.06 8.20 9.26
CA PHE A 46 8.37 6.76 9.21
C PHE A 46 9.85 6.53 8.90
N LEU A 47 10.41 7.25 7.95
CA LEU A 47 11.81 7.14 7.56
C LEU A 47 12.77 7.68 8.63
N GLU A 48 12.44 8.78 9.29
CA GLU A 48 13.26 9.38 10.34
C GLU A 48 13.26 8.54 11.62
N ARG A 49 12.07 8.11 12.05
CA ARG A 49 11.91 7.38 13.32
C ARG A 49 12.09 5.88 13.20
N LYS A 50 12.19 5.37 11.99
CA LYS A 50 12.36 3.94 11.74
C LYS A 50 11.31 3.09 12.43
N THR A 51 10.06 3.51 12.34
CA THR A 51 8.89 2.88 12.98
C THR A 51 7.74 2.79 11.98
N GLY A 52 6.64 2.21 12.38
CA GLY A 52 5.49 2.03 11.52
C GLY A 52 5.62 0.75 10.70
N PHE A 53 5.33 0.82 9.40
CA PHE A 53 5.53 -0.29 8.46
C PHE A 53 7.00 -0.56 8.15
N CYS A 54 7.88 0.21 8.72
CA CYS A 54 9.29 -0.05 8.67
C CYS A 54 9.58 -1.25 9.59
N ASP A 55 10.45 -2.12 9.15
CA ASP A 55 10.93 -3.23 9.95
C ASP A 55 11.75 -2.75 11.16
N HIS A 56 12.32 -3.70 11.91
CA HIS A 56 13.16 -3.40 13.07
C HIS A 56 14.38 -2.53 12.76
N THR A 57 14.79 -2.44 11.49
CA THR A 57 15.83 -1.53 11.04
C THR A 57 15.28 -0.17 10.65
N GLY A 58 13.97 -0.03 10.64
CA GLY A 58 13.24 1.18 10.34
C GLY A 58 13.22 1.52 8.87
N VAL A 59 13.37 0.54 8.00
CA VAL A 59 13.31 0.75 6.55
C VAL A 59 12.42 -0.32 5.94
N GLU A 60 11.25 0.11 5.44
CA GLU A 60 10.30 -0.73 4.71
C GLU A 60 10.90 -1.46 3.49
N THR A 61 12.14 -1.14 3.18
CA THR A 61 12.92 -1.69 2.08
C THR A 61 14.14 -2.48 2.56
N SER A 62 14.20 -2.92 3.83
CA SER A 62 15.24 -3.85 4.27
C SER A 62 15.16 -5.16 3.50
N ASP A 63 16.26 -5.88 3.42
CA ASP A 63 16.29 -7.15 2.69
C ASP A 63 15.32 -8.17 3.29
N GLU A 64 15.19 -8.23 4.62
CA GLU A 64 14.27 -9.13 5.30
C GLU A 64 12.80 -8.82 4.97
N TYR A 65 12.45 -7.53 4.96
CA TYR A 65 11.11 -7.09 4.60
C TYR A 65 10.78 -7.39 3.13
N ILE A 66 11.75 -7.20 2.24
CA ILE A 66 11.61 -7.52 0.82
C ILE A 66 11.48 -9.02 0.59
N ASP A 67 12.24 -9.84 1.31
CA ASP A 67 12.13 -11.31 1.25
C ASP A 67 10.72 -11.77 1.63
N ASP A 68 10.11 -11.14 2.63
CA ASP A 68 8.72 -11.42 3.01
C ASP A 68 7.73 -11.02 1.90
N ARG A 69 7.97 -9.91 1.20
CA ARG A 69 7.13 -9.48 0.06
C ARG A 69 7.29 -10.40 -1.15
N ILE A 70 8.50 -10.85 -1.43
CA ILE A 70 8.77 -11.85 -2.47
C ILE A 70 8.02 -13.14 -2.15
N ALA A 71 8.07 -13.60 -0.89
CA ALA A 71 7.36 -14.80 -0.46
C ALA A 71 5.83 -14.64 -0.58
N GLU A 72 5.30 -13.46 -0.29
CA GLU A 72 3.88 -13.15 -0.44
C GLU A 72 3.42 -13.28 -1.91
N LEU A 73 4.25 -12.87 -2.85
CA LEU A 73 3.92 -12.94 -4.27
C LEU A 73 4.15 -14.32 -4.88
N THR A 74 5.25 -14.98 -4.53
CA THR A 74 5.74 -16.16 -5.25
C THR A 74 5.62 -17.46 -4.45
N GLY A 75 5.24 -17.39 -3.18
CA GLY A 75 5.26 -18.56 -2.27
C GLY A 75 6.68 -19.05 -1.93
N VAL A 76 7.73 -18.41 -2.43
CA VAL A 76 9.12 -18.82 -2.28
C VAL A 76 9.87 -17.90 -1.35
N ARG A 77 9.85 -18.22 -0.07
CA ARG A 77 10.67 -17.56 0.96
C ARG A 77 12.16 -17.90 0.88
N ASP A 78 12.52 -18.89 0.13
CA ASP A 78 13.70 -19.70 0.38
C ASP A 78 14.96 -19.32 -0.42
N VAL A 79 14.86 -18.50 -1.47
CA VAL A 79 16.00 -18.28 -2.37
C VAL A 79 17.03 -17.31 -1.77
N LEU A 80 16.57 -16.27 -1.06
CA LEU A 80 17.45 -15.28 -0.43
C LEU A 80 17.81 -15.66 1.01
N TYR A 81 16.89 -16.30 1.72
CA TYR A 81 17.14 -16.80 3.09
C TYR A 81 18.24 -17.86 3.12
N ARG A 82 18.29 -18.77 2.14
CA ARG A 82 19.39 -19.75 1.98
C ARG A 82 20.75 -19.11 1.75
N ARG A 83 20.81 -17.96 1.11
CA ARG A 83 22.07 -17.21 0.92
C ARG A 83 22.61 -16.60 2.21
N LYS A 84 21.72 -16.15 3.10
CA LYS A 84 22.09 -15.43 4.34
C LYS A 84 22.42 -16.35 5.52
N TRP A 85 21.77 -17.50 5.63
CA TRP A 85 21.80 -18.32 6.84
C TRP A 85 22.53 -19.67 6.68
N GLY A 86 23.04 -20.01 5.56
CA GLY A 86 23.84 -21.20 5.35
C GLY A 86 23.15 -22.54 5.72
N VAL A 87 23.75 -23.64 5.27
CA VAL A 87 23.23 -25.00 5.46
C VAL A 87 23.03 -25.39 6.94
N LEU A 88 23.82 -24.82 7.85
CA LEU A 88 23.81 -25.19 9.29
C LEU A 88 22.55 -24.70 10.01
N THR A 89 22.10 -23.46 9.74
CA THR A 89 20.88 -22.91 10.34
C THR A 89 19.63 -23.55 9.78
N THR A 90 19.63 -23.94 8.51
CA THR A 90 18.54 -24.71 7.90
C THR A 90 18.44 -26.11 8.52
N LEU A 91 19.58 -26.72 8.81
CA LEU A 91 19.64 -28.03 9.48
C LEU A 91 19.16 -27.95 10.93
N MET A 92 19.59 -26.95 11.68
CA MET A 92 19.17 -26.72 13.06
C MET A 92 17.68 -26.38 13.16
N ALA A 93 17.17 -25.62 12.23
CA ALA A 93 15.74 -25.35 12.11
C ALA A 93 14.94 -26.64 11.84
N LYS A 94 15.40 -27.51 10.97
CA LYS A 94 14.79 -28.82 10.71
C LYS A 94 14.85 -29.76 11.91
N LEU A 95 15.95 -29.77 12.66
CA LEU A 95 16.15 -30.62 13.82
C LEU A 95 15.36 -30.18 15.06
N SER A 96 15.09 -28.88 15.21
CA SER A 96 14.36 -28.35 16.36
C SER A 96 12.84 -28.46 16.25
N GLY A 97 12.30 -28.90 15.13
CA GLY A 97 10.87 -28.99 14.88
C GLY A 97 10.12 -27.65 14.94
N ARG A 98 10.87 -26.57 15.21
CA ARG A 98 10.33 -25.20 15.39
C ARG A 98 10.13 -24.46 14.07
N SER A 99 10.86 -24.82 13.03
CA SER A 99 11.05 -23.97 11.86
C SER A 99 9.80 -23.74 11.05
N ALA A 100 9.09 -24.75 10.66
CA ALA A 100 7.96 -24.58 9.76
C ALA A 100 6.73 -23.93 10.42
N ARG A 101 6.56 -24.10 11.73
CA ARG A 101 5.41 -23.55 12.46
C ARG A 101 5.66 -22.17 13.06
N GLN A 102 6.90 -21.88 13.47
CA GLN A 102 7.29 -20.57 14.01
C GLN A 102 7.63 -19.58 12.90
N GLU A 103 8.23 -20.03 11.81
CA GLU A 103 8.37 -19.22 10.59
C GLU A 103 7.00 -18.84 10.01
N ARG A 104 6.03 -19.76 10.06
CA ARG A 104 4.64 -19.47 9.73
C ARG A 104 3.98 -18.44 10.66
N ARG A 105 4.43 -18.28 11.89
CA ARG A 105 3.95 -17.28 12.87
C ARG A 105 4.74 -15.97 12.83
N GLY A 106 5.97 -15.98 12.35
CA GLY A 106 6.86 -14.82 12.32
C GLY A 106 6.43 -13.73 11.34
N ILE A 107 5.52 -14.05 10.41
CA ILE A 107 4.93 -13.09 9.47
C ILE A 107 3.47 -12.88 9.84
N GLY A 108 3.20 -12.33 11.02
CA GLY A 108 1.87 -11.91 11.42
C GLY A 108 0.75 -12.98 11.28
N GLY A 109 1.07 -14.26 11.47
CA GLY A 109 0.10 -15.35 11.36
C GLY A 109 -0.37 -15.67 9.94
N ARG A 110 0.20 -15.07 8.93
CA ARG A 110 -0.13 -15.35 7.52
C ARG A 110 0.34 -16.75 7.16
N LEU A 111 -0.58 -17.68 7.25
CA LEU A 111 -0.43 -18.99 6.66
C LEU A 111 -0.23 -18.81 5.16
N TRP A 112 0.84 -19.36 4.65
CA TRP A 112 1.21 -19.68 3.28
C TRP A 112 0.08 -19.46 2.32
N LEU A 113 0.17 -18.33 1.69
CA LEU A 113 -0.59 -18.04 0.51
C LEU A 113 -0.13 -18.98 -0.57
N GLU A 114 -1.05 -19.53 -1.32
CA GLU A 114 -0.71 -20.09 -2.61
C GLU A 114 0.06 -19.05 -3.41
N PRO A 115 1.09 -19.42 -4.16
CA PRO A 115 1.85 -18.49 -4.97
C PRO A 115 0.88 -17.67 -5.84
N LYS A 116 0.89 -16.36 -5.68
CA LYS A 116 0.04 -15.47 -6.51
C LYS A 116 0.59 -15.40 -7.93
N PHE A 117 1.91 -15.56 -8.06
CA PHE A 117 2.60 -15.51 -9.35
C PHE A 117 3.66 -16.62 -9.43
N PRO A 118 3.82 -17.27 -10.59
CA PRO A 118 4.90 -18.22 -10.79
C PRO A 118 6.27 -17.54 -10.74
N LEU A 119 7.30 -18.29 -10.37
CA LEU A 119 8.68 -17.83 -10.47
C LEU A 119 9.00 -17.37 -11.90
N GLY A 120 9.72 -16.24 -12.01
CA GLY A 120 10.06 -15.66 -13.30
C GLY A 120 8.93 -14.85 -13.96
N TYR A 121 7.75 -14.79 -13.36
CA TYR A 121 6.61 -14.03 -13.92
C TYR A 121 6.96 -12.56 -14.22
N PHE A 122 7.76 -11.92 -13.37
CA PHE A 122 8.10 -10.51 -13.49
C PHE A 122 9.36 -10.26 -14.33
N GLU A 123 10.10 -11.30 -14.72
CA GLU A 123 11.37 -11.14 -15.41
C GLU A 123 11.22 -10.39 -16.74
N GLY A 124 11.93 -9.28 -16.87
CA GLY A 124 11.92 -8.42 -18.04
C GLY A 124 10.63 -7.61 -18.28
N LYS A 125 9.59 -7.80 -17.49
CA LYS A 125 8.33 -7.04 -17.63
C LYS A 125 8.52 -5.57 -17.27
N ARG A 126 7.84 -4.70 -17.99
CA ARG A 126 7.66 -3.29 -17.59
C ARG A 126 6.56 -3.22 -16.56
N CYS A 127 6.92 -2.80 -15.36
CA CYS A 127 5.98 -2.73 -14.23
C CYS A 127 5.86 -1.30 -13.70
N LEU A 128 4.65 -0.91 -13.34
CA LEU A 128 4.35 0.34 -12.64
C LEU A 128 4.02 0.03 -11.18
N ASP A 129 4.64 0.79 -10.27
CA ASP A 129 4.23 0.88 -8.86
C ASP A 129 3.54 2.24 -8.66
N ALA A 130 2.20 2.23 -8.66
CA ALA A 130 1.37 3.42 -8.55
C ALA A 130 1.03 3.70 -7.09
N GLY A 131 1.65 4.75 -6.52
CA GLY A 131 1.67 5.03 -5.09
C GLY A 131 2.75 4.24 -4.38
N CYS A 132 4.00 4.36 -4.86
CA CYS A 132 5.11 3.52 -4.43
C CYS A 132 5.57 3.76 -2.98
N GLY A 133 5.21 4.91 -2.38
CA GLY A 133 5.67 5.29 -1.05
C GLY A 133 7.19 5.23 -0.93
N ALA A 134 7.69 4.58 0.10
CA ALA A 134 9.13 4.38 0.30
C ALA A 134 9.73 3.28 -0.59
N GLY A 135 8.94 2.64 -1.47
CA GLY A 135 9.40 1.76 -2.54
C GLY A 135 9.50 0.29 -2.20
N ARG A 136 8.76 -0.19 -1.20
CA ARG A 136 8.78 -1.62 -0.83
C ARG A 136 8.42 -2.54 -2.00
N TRP A 137 7.35 -2.22 -2.72
CA TRP A 137 6.92 -3.03 -3.87
C TRP A 137 7.80 -2.82 -5.08
N THR A 138 8.26 -1.59 -5.32
CA THR A 138 9.26 -1.30 -6.35
C THR A 138 10.50 -2.17 -6.18
N LYS A 139 11.08 -2.21 -4.96
CA LYS A 139 12.27 -3.03 -4.67
C LYS A 139 11.95 -4.52 -4.80
N THR A 140 10.79 -4.97 -4.33
CA THR A 140 10.33 -6.36 -4.43
C THR A 140 10.25 -6.82 -5.89
N LEU A 141 9.50 -6.10 -6.73
CA LEU A 141 9.32 -6.46 -8.13
C LEU A 141 10.63 -6.37 -8.93
N LYS A 142 11.46 -5.37 -8.61
CA LYS A 142 12.80 -5.25 -9.20
C LYS A 142 13.70 -6.45 -8.84
N SER A 143 13.62 -6.93 -7.61
CA SER A 143 14.35 -8.14 -7.17
C SER A 143 13.86 -9.41 -7.88
N LEU A 144 12.64 -9.40 -8.40
CA LEU A 144 12.05 -10.46 -9.23
C LEU A 144 12.31 -10.27 -10.74
N GLY A 145 13.16 -9.32 -11.11
CA GLY A 145 13.59 -9.10 -12.51
C GLY A 145 12.74 -8.09 -13.29
N ALA A 146 11.79 -7.39 -12.68
CA ALA A 146 10.99 -6.37 -13.34
C ALA A 146 11.79 -5.10 -13.68
N ARG A 147 11.39 -4.42 -14.76
CA ARG A 147 11.80 -3.05 -15.10
C ARG A 147 10.77 -2.10 -14.54
N MET A 148 11.14 -1.39 -13.45
CA MET A 148 10.22 -0.61 -12.66
C MET A 148 10.16 0.85 -13.06
N THR A 149 8.93 1.37 -13.20
CA THR A 149 8.56 2.78 -13.10
C THR A 149 7.79 2.96 -11.79
N SER A 150 8.05 4.03 -11.05
CA SER A 150 7.44 4.27 -9.74
C SER A 150 6.93 5.71 -9.64
N ILE A 151 5.69 5.87 -9.20
CA ILE A 151 5.07 7.19 -9.01
C ILE A 151 4.48 7.31 -7.61
N ASP A 152 4.56 8.51 -7.03
CA ASP A 152 3.94 8.87 -5.76
C ASP A 152 3.77 10.39 -5.64
N VAL A 153 2.93 10.85 -4.73
CA VAL A 153 2.80 12.28 -4.39
C VAL A 153 3.83 12.72 -3.36
N SER A 154 4.33 11.81 -2.51
CA SER A 154 5.28 12.11 -1.43
C SER A 154 6.72 12.25 -1.93
N GLN A 155 7.32 13.41 -1.69
CA GLN A 155 8.74 13.67 -1.97
C GLN A 155 9.66 12.77 -1.12
N HIS A 156 9.32 12.57 0.17
CA HIS A 156 10.11 11.74 1.07
C HIS A 156 10.05 10.27 0.67
N GLY A 157 8.86 9.77 0.29
CA GLY A 157 8.70 8.43 -0.25
C GLY A 157 9.53 8.23 -1.51
N LEU A 158 9.39 9.12 -2.50
CA LEU A 158 10.14 9.06 -3.75
C LEU A 158 11.66 9.12 -3.53
N LYS A 159 12.15 9.99 -2.64
CA LYS A 159 13.58 10.07 -2.30
C LYS A 159 14.10 8.75 -1.73
N SER A 160 13.29 8.03 -0.97
CA SER A 160 13.64 6.69 -0.52
C SER A 160 13.73 5.71 -1.69
N THR A 161 12.74 5.71 -2.58
CA THR A 161 12.67 4.82 -3.74
C THR A 161 13.80 5.06 -4.74
N GLN A 162 14.20 6.33 -4.93
CA GLN A 162 15.31 6.72 -5.81
C GLN A 162 16.65 6.05 -5.46
N ARG A 163 16.83 5.60 -4.22
CA ARG A 163 18.07 4.91 -3.79
C ARG A 163 18.32 3.60 -4.53
N PHE A 164 17.29 2.99 -5.09
CA PHE A 164 17.39 1.70 -5.78
C PHE A 164 16.62 1.63 -7.11
N ASN A 165 15.86 2.65 -7.46
CA ASN A 165 15.20 2.75 -8.75
C ASN A 165 15.40 4.15 -9.34
N ALA A 166 15.87 4.25 -10.59
CA ALA A 166 16.13 5.54 -11.24
C ALA A 166 14.86 6.13 -11.89
N ASP A 167 13.93 5.27 -12.33
CA ASP A 167 12.69 5.67 -12.97
C ASP A 167 11.61 5.92 -11.92
N VAL A 168 11.70 7.12 -11.30
CA VAL A 168 10.83 7.56 -10.20
C VAL A 168 10.40 8.98 -10.47
N SER A 169 9.09 9.27 -10.39
CA SER A 169 8.57 10.62 -10.60
C SER A 169 7.44 10.99 -9.64
N LYS A 170 7.40 12.28 -9.25
CA LYS A 170 6.25 12.82 -8.54
C LYS A 170 5.07 12.91 -9.50
N CYS A 171 3.99 12.19 -9.17
CA CYS A 171 2.78 12.15 -9.98
C CYS A 171 1.61 11.73 -9.10
N SER A 172 0.55 12.52 -9.10
CA SER A 172 -0.73 12.08 -8.54
C SER A 172 -1.36 11.01 -9.44
N ILE A 173 -2.11 10.09 -8.84
CA ILE A 173 -2.91 9.13 -9.63
C ILE A 173 -3.85 9.87 -10.59
N PHE A 174 -4.41 11.00 -10.17
CA PHE A 174 -5.31 11.81 -11.00
C PHE A 174 -4.60 12.53 -12.15
N ASP A 175 -3.27 12.63 -12.14
CA ASP A 175 -2.48 13.18 -13.25
C ASP A 175 -2.11 12.12 -14.31
N ILE A 176 -2.28 10.84 -14.01
CA ILE A 176 -1.98 9.74 -14.94
C ILE A 176 -2.65 9.92 -16.31
N PRO A 177 -3.94 10.34 -16.41
CA PRO A 177 -4.57 10.53 -17.72
C PRO A 177 -3.87 11.55 -18.63
N SER A 178 -3.17 12.53 -18.07
CA SER A 178 -2.40 13.54 -18.82
C SER A 178 -0.99 13.07 -19.21
N ARG A 179 -0.53 11.92 -18.68
CA ARG A 179 0.80 11.35 -18.87
C ARG A 179 0.79 10.27 -19.94
N SER A 180 1.02 10.66 -21.18
CA SER A 180 1.04 9.73 -22.34
C SER A 180 2.07 8.59 -22.21
N ASP A 181 3.16 8.84 -21.50
CA ASP A 181 4.22 7.87 -21.22
C ASP A 181 3.78 6.73 -20.28
N LEU A 182 2.70 6.96 -19.50
CA LEU A 182 2.13 5.98 -18.60
C LEU A 182 0.94 5.21 -19.20
N GLN A 183 0.31 5.75 -20.28
CA GLN A 183 -0.89 5.13 -20.86
C GLN A 183 -0.57 3.85 -21.62
N ARG A 184 -1.25 2.75 -21.28
CA ARG A 184 -1.09 1.43 -21.91
C ARG A 184 0.37 0.99 -22.06
N ALA A 185 1.21 1.36 -21.08
CA ALA A 185 2.66 1.20 -21.17
C ALA A 185 3.18 -0.04 -20.43
N PHE A 186 2.40 -0.62 -19.52
CA PHE A 186 2.92 -1.59 -18.58
C PHE A 186 2.34 -2.99 -18.79
N ASP A 187 3.20 -3.99 -18.63
CA ASP A 187 2.83 -5.42 -18.58
C ASP A 187 2.11 -5.76 -17.28
N PHE A 188 2.48 -5.01 -16.21
CA PHE A 188 1.93 -5.19 -14.89
C PHE A 188 1.90 -3.87 -14.14
N THR A 189 0.75 -3.52 -13.59
CA THR A 189 0.62 -2.36 -12.70
C THR A 189 0.21 -2.85 -11.32
N LEU A 190 0.94 -2.38 -10.30
CA LEU A 190 0.59 -2.56 -8.90
C LEU A 190 0.04 -1.25 -8.35
N CYS A 191 -1.08 -1.32 -7.64
CA CYS A 191 -1.62 -0.22 -6.85
C CYS A 191 -2.03 -0.77 -5.48
N TRP A 192 -1.18 -0.54 -4.49
CA TRP A 192 -1.33 -1.16 -3.19
C TRP A 192 -1.62 -0.13 -2.10
N GLY A 193 -2.86 -0.13 -1.61
CA GLY A 193 -3.21 0.72 -0.48
C GLY A 193 -3.35 2.20 -0.82
N VAL A 194 -3.74 2.55 -2.04
CA VAL A 194 -3.71 3.92 -2.54
C VAL A 194 -5.08 4.46 -2.94
N VAL A 195 -5.79 3.79 -3.84
CA VAL A 195 -7.05 4.34 -4.40
C VAL A 195 -8.09 4.64 -3.33
N MET A 196 -8.20 3.80 -2.32
CA MET A 196 -9.14 3.99 -1.22
C MET A 196 -8.77 5.16 -0.28
N CYS A 197 -7.58 5.71 -0.43
CA CYS A 197 -7.13 6.89 0.33
C CYS A 197 -7.33 8.19 -0.45
N THR A 198 -8.09 8.16 -1.55
CA THR A 198 -8.36 9.32 -2.41
C THR A 198 -9.79 9.82 -2.25
N HIS A 199 -10.05 11.06 -2.70
CA HIS A 199 -11.39 11.64 -2.68
C HIS A 199 -12.36 10.98 -3.66
N ASP A 200 -11.86 10.36 -4.72
CA ASP A 200 -12.63 9.56 -5.69
C ASP A 200 -11.89 8.26 -6.03
N PRO A 201 -12.12 7.18 -5.27
CA PRO A 201 -11.51 5.88 -5.52
C PRO A 201 -11.82 5.31 -6.89
N ARG A 202 -13.02 5.60 -7.45
CA ARG A 202 -13.40 5.12 -8.78
C ARG A 202 -12.57 5.79 -9.86
N ALA A 203 -12.47 7.11 -9.86
CA ALA A 203 -11.65 7.85 -10.82
C ALA A 203 -10.18 7.49 -10.68
N ALA A 204 -9.68 7.29 -9.44
CA ALA A 204 -8.33 6.83 -9.19
C ALA A 204 -8.07 5.44 -9.76
N PHE A 205 -9.01 4.50 -9.60
CA PHE A 205 -8.92 3.18 -10.19
C PHE A 205 -8.88 3.24 -11.72
N ASP A 206 -9.80 4.00 -12.34
CA ASP A 206 -9.89 4.15 -13.80
C ASP A 206 -8.57 4.69 -14.38
N ALA A 207 -7.95 5.67 -13.70
CA ALA A 207 -6.65 6.22 -14.08
C ALA A 207 -5.53 5.16 -14.02
N VAL A 208 -5.47 4.38 -12.94
CA VAL A 208 -4.49 3.28 -12.80
C VAL A 208 -4.73 2.18 -13.82
N ALA A 209 -5.98 1.80 -14.06
CA ALA A 209 -6.37 0.78 -15.03
C ALA A 209 -5.95 1.15 -16.47
N ALA A 210 -5.95 2.46 -16.80
CA ALA A 210 -5.53 2.96 -18.10
C ALA A 210 -4.02 2.77 -18.38
N THR A 211 -3.20 2.55 -17.36
CA THR A 211 -1.75 2.33 -17.52
C THR A 211 -1.41 0.94 -18.08
N VAL A 212 -2.32 -0.02 -17.90
CA VAL A 212 -2.10 -1.41 -18.28
C VAL A 212 -2.32 -1.59 -19.79
N LYS A 213 -1.36 -2.18 -20.47
CA LYS A 213 -1.48 -2.52 -21.90
C LYS A 213 -2.44 -3.71 -22.12
N PRO A 214 -2.98 -3.90 -23.33
CA PRO A 214 -3.69 -5.13 -23.67
C PRO A 214 -2.87 -6.37 -23.34
N GLY A 215 -3.49 -7.38 -22.70
CA GLY A 215 -2.82 -8.59 -22.22
C GLY A 215 -1.99 -8.40 -20.93
N GLY A 216 -1.83 -7.18 -20.43
CA GLY A 216 -1.18 -6.89 -19.16
C GLY A 216 -2.10 -7.12 -17.96
N SER A 217 -1.56 -7.02 -16.76
CA SER A 217 -2.33 -7.27 -15.53
C SER A 217 -2.29 -6.09 -14.56
N LEU A 218 -3.39 -5.89 -13.84
CA LEU A 218 -3.50 -4.97 -12.71
C LEU A 218 -3.64 -5.75 -11.40
N TYR A 219 -2.74 -5.49 -10.46
CA TYR A 219 -2.87 -5.95 -9.08
C TYR A 219 -3.24 -4.79 -8.18
N LEU A 220 -4.44 -4.85 -7.63
CA LEU A 220 -5.02 -3.84 -6.74
C LEU A 220 -5.11 -4.40 -5.31
N MET A 221 -4.71 -3.60 -4.32
CA MET A 221 -5.07 -3.85 -2.93
C MET A 221 -5.87 -2.67 -2.40
N VAL A 222 -7.05 -2.95 -1.85
CA VAL A 222 -7.92 -1.98 -1.18
C VAL A 222 -8.38 -2.50 0.17
N TYR A 223 -8.81 -1.61 1.07
CA TYR A 223 -9.35 -2.05 2.36
C TYR A 223 -10.71 -2.72 2.21
N ALA A 224 -10.86 -3.88 2.86
CA ALA A 224 -12.12 -4.60 2.93
C ALA A 224 -13.14 -3.87 3.84
N PRO A 225 -14.46 -4.03 3.63
CA PRO A 225 -15.49 -3.39 4.44
C PRO A 225 -15.44 -3.70 5.94
N THR A 226 -14.76 -4.77 6.33
CA THR A 226 -14.56 -5.14 7.74
C THR A 226 -13.36 -4.46 8.40
N TYR A 227 -12.55 -3.74 7.61
CA TYR A 227 -11.32 -3.10 8.10
C TYR A 227 -11.58 -1.63 8.42
N HIS A 228 -11.04 -1.14 9.54
CA HIS A 228 -11.18 0.25 10.03
C HIS A 228 -12.62 0.72 10.27
N THR A 229 -13.60 -0.18 10.35
CA THR A 229 -15.02 0.15 10.57
C THR A 229 -15.49 -0.04 11.99
N SER A 230 -14.60 -0.37 12.93
CA SER A 230 -15.00 -0.48 14.33
C SER A 230 -15.46 0.89 14.88
N PRO A 231 -16.50 0.94 15.71
CA PRO A 231 -16.98 2.21 16.30
C PRO A 231 -15.89 3.02 17.00
N GLN A 232 -14.94 2.35 17.63
CA GLN A 232 -13.80 2.99 18.29
C GLN A 232 -12.87 3.69 17.29
N VAL A 233 -12.52 3.01 16.20
CA VAL A 233 -11.66 3.58 15.15
C VAL A 233 -12.35 4.77 14.50
N LEU A 234 -13.63 4.66 14.17
CA LEU A 234 -14.40 5.75 13.60
C LEU A 234 -14.46 6.97 14.53
N ALA A 235 -14.67 6.75 15.82
CA ALA A 235 -14.66 7.81 16.82
C ALA A 235 -13.27 8.47 16.96
N TRP A 236 -12.18 7.69 16.92
CA TRP A 236 -10.83 8.24 16.93
C TRP A 236 -10.54 9.08 15.71
N ARG A 237 -10.89 8.59 14.51
CA ARG A 237 -10.71 9.33 13.26
C ARG A 237 -11.48 10.65 13.27
N ALA A 238 -12.77 10.62 13.68
CA ALA A 238 -13.60 11.82 13.77
C ALA A 238 -13.00 12.86 14.72
N ARG A 239 -12.50 12.46 15.88
CA ARG A 239 -11.82 13.34 16.82
C ARG A 239 -10.50 13.86 16.26
N TYR A 240 -9.68 13.00 15.72
CA TYR A 240 -8.38 13.33 15.15
C TYR A 240 -8.50 14.45 14.09
N HIS A 241 -9.39 14.29 13.11
CA HIS A 241 -9.54 15.28 12.04
C HIS A 241 -10.28 16.56 12.48
N ARG A 242 -11.14 16.47 13.49
CA ARG A 242 -11.84 17.64 14.02
C ARG A 242 -11.01 18.46 14.99
N GLU A 243 -10.26 17.80 15.88
CA GLU A 243 -9.60 18.41 17.04
C GLU A 243 -8.13 18.75 16.75
N CYS A 244 -7.43 17.96 15.92
CA CYS A 244 -6.00 18.12 15.66
C CYS A 244 -5.74 18.90 14.38
N ARG A 245 -5.11 20.06 14.49
CA ARG A 245 -4.85 20.98 13.38
C ARG A 245 -3.41 21.03 12.94
N THR A 246 -2.47 20.64 13.79
CA THR A 246 -1.05 20.57 13.47
C THR A 246 -0.57 19.13 13.46
N PHE A 247 0.56 18.88 12.84
CA PHE A 247 1.14 17.54 12.82
C PHE A 247 1.55 17.08 14.23
N GLU A 248 2.04 17.99 15.07
CA GLU A 248 2.39 17.73 16.47
C GLU A 248 1.16 17.30 17.29
N GLU A 249 0.02 17.98 17.14
CA GLU A 249 -1.25 17.61 17.79
C GLU A 249 -1.71 16.23 17.33
N ARG A 250 -1.59 15.93 16.03
CA ARG A 250 -1.93 14.63 15.46
C ARG A 250 -1.04 13.52 15.99
N LEU A 251 0.24 13.77 16.08
CA LEU A 251 1.19 12.82 16.66
C LEU A 251 0.91 12.59 18.16
N ALA A 252 0.66 13.66 18.90
CA ALA A 252 0.30 13.57 20.33
C ALA A 252 -1.01 12.77 20.53
N PHE A 253 -2.03 12.99 19.69
CA PHE A 253 -3.25 12.22 19.71
C PHE A 253 -3.00 10.72 19.47
N ALA A 254 -2.20 10.38 18.47
CA ALA A 254 -1.86 8.97 18.17
C ALA A 254 -1.19 8.30 19.37
N TYR A 255 -0.26 8.99 20.04
CA TYR A 255 0.37 8.49 21.28
C TYR A 255 -0.62 8.34 22.43
N ALA A 256 -1.61 9.24 22.55
CA ALA A 256 -2.61 9.20 23.62
C ALA A 256 -3.61 8.04 23.48
N VAL A 257 -3.90 7.59 22.25
CA VAL A 257 -4.88 6.51 22.00
C VAL A 257 -4.22 5.16 21.74
N ALA A 258 -2.90 5.12 21.53
CA ALA A 258 -2.16 3.87 21.34
C ALA A 258 -2.12 3.06 22.63
N ASP A 259 -2.29 1.75 22.50
CA ASP A 259 -2.09 0.79 23.60
C ASP A 259 -0.63 0.72 24.06
N ARG A 260 0.30 1.01 23.16
CA ARG A 260 1.74 1.08 23.38
C ARG A 260 2.34 2.20 22.53
N PRO A 261 3.38 2.89 23.03
CA PRO A 261 4.05 3.96 22.28
C PRO A 261 4.54 3.52 20.89
N GLU A 262 5.00 2.27 20.77
CA GLU A 262 5.50 1.72 19.51
C GLU A 262 4.41 1.63 18.44
N ASN A 263 3.14 1.48 18.87
CA ASN A 263 2.01 1.39 17.96
C ASN A 263 1.48 2.75 17.52
N ALA A 264 1.86 3.85 18.18
CA ALA A 264 1.36 5.19 17.87
C ALA A 264 1.62 5.59 16.43
N ILE A 265 2.80 5.26 15.90
CA ILE A 265 3.18 5.59 14.52
C ILE A 265 2.38 4.74 13.52
N ASN A 266 2.10 3.47 13.84
CA ASN A 266 1.23 2.62 13.01
C ASN A 266 -0.20 3.14 12.97
N LEU A 267 -0.69 3.71 14.08
CA LEU A 267 -2.00 4.35 14.13
C LEU A 267 -2.09 5.58 13.24
N LEU A 268 -0.99 6.30 13.01
CA LEU A 268 -1.00 7.44 12.10
C LEU A 268 -1.40 7.04 10.68
N ASP A 269 -0.98 5.88 10.19
CA ASP A 269 -1.40 5.39 8.87
C ASP A 269 -2.92 5.24 8.78
N MET A 270 -3.54 4.75 9.86
CA MET A 270 -4.98 4.57 9.93
C MET A 270 -5.74 5.88 10.19
N LEU A 271 -5.16 6.81 10.97
CA LEU A 271 -5.82 8.04 11.40
C LEU A 271 -5.60 9.20 10.44
N ASN A 272 -4.40 9.31 9.86
CA ASN A 272 -3.94 10.50 9.16
C ASN A 272 -4.57 10.70 7.78
N THR A 273 -4.89 9.62 7.07
CA THR A 273 -5.49 9.70 5.73
C THR A 273 -6.84 10.42 5.79
N PHE A 274 -7.07 11.43 4.93
CA PHE A 274 -8.35 12.13 4.87
C PHE A 274 -9.47 11.19 4.48
N TYR A 275 -9.26 10.48 3.39
CA TYR A 275 -10.17 9.49 2.89
C TYR A 275 -9.64 8.10 3.27
N ASN A 276 -10.51 7.26 3.77
CA ASN A 276 -10.16 5.90 4.16
C ASN A 276 -11.36 4.98 3.87
N TRP A 277 -11.65 4.88 2.58
CA TRP A 277 -12.76 4.09 2.11
C TRP A 277 -12.49 2.61 2.26
N THR A 278 -13.51 1.86 2.63
CA THR A 278 -13.54 0.42 2.45
C THR A 278 -14.36 0.13 1.20
N ILE A 279 -13.85 -0.73 0.32
CA ILE A 279 -14.45 -0.95 -1.00
C ILE A 279 -15.01 -2.36 -1.03
N PRO A 280 -16.33 -2.53 -1.31
CA PRO A 280 -16.94 -3.84 -1.45
C PRO A 280 -16.32 -4.66 -2.57
N GLU A 281 -16.30 -5.97 -2.40
CA GLU A 281 -15.69 -6.90 -3.37
C GLU A 281 -16.38 -6.82 -4.73
N ASP A 282 -17.70 -6.78 -4.76
CA ASP A 282 -18.50 -6.69 -5.97
C ASP A 282 -18.24 -5.38 -6.74
N VAL A 283 -18.07 -4.27 -6.03
CA VAL A 283 -17.68 -2.97 -6.61
C VAL A 283 -16.30 -3.08 -7.27
N CYS A 284 -15.33 -3.74 -6.61
CA CYS A 284 -14.03 -3.97 -7.24
C CYS A 284 -14.15 -4.79 -8.53
N PHE A 285 -14.95 -5.87 -8.53
CA PHE A 285 -15.18 -6.67 -9.73
C PHE A 285 -15.81 -5.86 -10.86
N GLU A 286 -16.76 -4.98 -10.55
CA GLU A 286 -17.39 -4.08 -11.52
C GLU A 286 -16.39 -3.10 -12.12
N TRP A 287 -15.53 -2.50 -11.30
CA TRP A 287 -14.48 -1.59 -11.77
C TRP A 287 -13.53 -2.25 -12.76
N PHE A 288 -13.07 -3.45 -12.45
CA PHE A 288 -12.21 -4.20 -13.35
C PHE A 288 -12.92 -4.48 -14.68
N ARG A 289 -14.16 -5.00 -14.65
CA ARG A 289 -14.93 -5.30 -15.86
C ARG A 289 -15.19 -4.05 -16.71
N ALA A 290 -15.61 -2.95 -16.08
CA ALA A 290 -15.86 -1.67 -16.76
C ALA A 290 -14.61 -1.13 -17.46
N ASN A 291 -13.43 -1.47 -16.98
CA ASN A 291 -12.14 -1.10 -17.56
C ASN A 291 -11.56 -2.16 -18.52
N GLY A 292 -12.35 -3.15 -18.94
CA GLY A 292 -11.95 -4.17 -19.91
C GLY A 292 -10.94 -5.18 -19.35
N PHE A 293 -11.06 -5.56 -18.09
CA PHE A 293 -10.29 -6.65 -17.51
C PHE A 293 -11.12 -7.93 -17.46
N ASP A 294 -10.52 -9.01 -17.92
CA ASP A 294 -11.03 -10.37 -17.83
C ASP A 294 -10.31 -11.13 -16.71
N ASN A 295 -10.81 -12.34 -16.39
CA ASN A 295 -10.21 -13.23 -15.40
C ASN A 295 -9.90 -12.56 -14.06
N VAL A 296 -10.81 -11.70 -13.61
CA VAL A 296 -10.65 -10.98 -12.34
C VAL A 296 -10.78 -11.96 -11.18
N GLN A 297 -9.79 -11.94 -10.29
CA GLN A 297 -9.69 -12.87 -9.18
C GLN A 297 -9.44 -12.12 -7.85
N LEU A 298 -10.08 -12.58 -6.79
CA LEU A 298 -9.69 -12.24 -5.42
C LEU A 298 -8.65 -13.27 -4.94
N LEU A 299 -7.39 -12.84 -4.86
CA LEU A 299 -6.26 -13.72 -4.58
C LEU A 299 -6.14 -14.18 -3.12
N ASN A 300 -6.80 -13.49 -2.21
CA ASN A 300 -6.71 -13.76 -0.78
C ASN A 300 -8.04 -14.17 -0.13
N ARG A 301 -8.93 -14.77 -0.90
CA ARG A 301 -10.27 -15.22 -0.44
C ARG A 301 -10.21 -16.11 0.81
N ASN A 302 -9.19 -16.94 0.92
CA ASN A 302 -9.04 -17.91 2.00
C ASN A 302 -8.15 -17.40 3.16
N GLU A 303 -7.81 -16.11 3.18
CA GLU A 303 -7.02 -15.53 4.27
C GLU A 303 -7.97 -15.09 5.41
N PRO A 304 -7.95 -15.75 6.56
CA PRO A 304 -8.96 -15.57 7.60
C PRO A 304 -8.96 -14.19 8.27
N HIS A 305 -7.96 -13.36 8.03
CA HIS A 305 -7.82 -12.02 8.65
C HIS A 305 -7.27 -10.98 7.68
N ALA A 306 -7.64 -11.08 6.40
CA ALA A 306 -7.20 -10.11 5.42
C ALA A 306 -7.77 -8.72 5.73
N CYS A 307 -6.90 -7.75 5.95
CA CYS A 307 -7.30 -6.34 6.13
C CYS A 307 -7.70 -5.68 4.81
N GLY A 308 -7.48 -6.33 3.68
CA GLY A 308 -7.78 -5.82 2.36
C GLY A 308 -8.15 -6.90 1.36
N LEU A 309 -8.71 -6.46 0.25
CA LEU A 309 -8.98 -7.28 -0.93
C LEU A 309 -7.79 -7.18 -1.87
N HIS A 310 -7.24 -8.33 -2.25
CA HIS A 310 -6.14 -8.44 -3.20
C HIS A 310 -6.69 -8.91 -4.54
N MET A 311 -6.94 -7.98 -5.43
CA MET A 311 -7.58 -8.22 -6.71
C MET A 311 -6.54 -8.27 -7.83
N LEU A 312 -6.68 -9.23 -8.72
CA LEU A 312 -5.88 -9.33 -9.95
C LEU A 312 -6.81 -9.47 -11.15
N GLY A 313 -6.60 -8.66 -12.17
CA GLY A 313 -7.30 -8.77 -13.44
C GLY A 313 -6.31 -8.68 -14.60
N THR A 314 -6.63 -9.36 -15.72
CA THR A 314 -5.87 -9.27 -16.98
C THR A 314 -6.66 -8.43 -17.98
N LYS A 315 -6.01 -7.42 -18.56
CA LYS A 315 -6.62 -6.54 -19.58
C LYS A 315 -6.89 -7.34 -20.84
N SER A 316 -8.10 -7.24 -21.36
CA SER A 316 -8.47 -7.86 -22.65
C SER A 316 -7.52 -7.41 -23.77
N SER A 317 -7.25 -8.31 -24.72
CA SER A 317 -6.33 -8.09 -25.86
C SER A 317 -6.89 -7.12 -26.88
#